data_e3a8761319082193c0c81c431f192a54
#
_entry.id   e3a8761319082193c0c81c431f192a54
#
_cell.length_a   1.000
_cell.length_b   1.000
_cell.length_c   1.000
_cell.angle_alpha   90.00
_cell.angle_beta   90.00
_cell.angle_gamma   90.00
#
_symmetry.space_group_name_H-M   'P 1'
#
loop_
_entity.id
_entity.type
_entity.pdbx_description
1 polymer ?
#
loop_
_entity_poly.entity_id
_entity_poly.type
_entity_poly.pdbx_seq_one_letter_code
_entity_poly.pdbx_strand_id
1 'polypeptide(L)' 'MSAAALAIADLPTFLAHALAIEEEAVLRYRDLSAQMAAHNNLATAALFQKLAAAETAHAAEIYQRAKGMMLPSIAPWDYR' A
#
# COMPACT_ATOMS: atom_id res chain seq x y z
N MET A 1 -9.11 22.10 -12.47
CA MET A 1 -9.33 20.81 -11.85
C MET A 1 -7.98 20.15 -11.61
N SER A 2 -7.78 19.58 -10.44
CA SER A 2 -6.52 18.91 -10.12
C SER A 2 -6.46 17.51 -10.73
N ALA A 3 -5.23 17.00 -10.93
CA ALA A 3 -5.04 15.63 -11.40
C ALA A 3 -5.64 14.62 -10.42
N ALA A 4 -5.60 14.92 -9.12
CA ALA A 4 -6.19 14.06 -8.10
C ALA A 4 -7.71 13.94 -8.26
N ALA A 5 -8.39 15.03 -8.58
CA ALA A 5 -9.84 15.00 -8.82
C ALA A 5 -10.20 14.17 -10.05
N LEU A 6 -9.38 14.23 -11.11
CA LEU A 6 -9.56 13.41 -12.30
C LEU A 6 -9.35 11.94 -11.99
N ALA A 7 -8.31 11.61 -11.22
CA ALA A 7 -8.02 10.24 -10.83
C ALA A 7 -9.14 9.64 -9.98
N ILE A 8 -9.75 10.43 -9.09
CA ILE A 8 -10.85 9.97 -8.23
C ILE A 8 -12.11 9.70 -9.07
N ALA A 9 -12.34 10.48 -10.14
CA ALA A 9 -13.49 10.29 -11.00
C ALA A 9 -13.43 8.98 -11.80
N ASP A 10 -12.23 8.41 -11.98
CA ASP A 10 -12.04 7.14 -12.67
C ASP A 10 -11.75 6.05 -11.63
N LEU A 11 -12.73 5.18 -11.38
CA LEU A 11 -12.62 4.14 -10.36
C LEU A 11 -11.42 3.20 -10.55
N PRO A 12 -11.15 2.66 -11.76
CA PRO A 12 -9.95 1.80 -11.92
C PRO A 12 -8.66 2.53 -11.57
N THR A 13 -8.50 3.78 -11.97
CA THR A 13 -7.31 4.57 -11.64
C THR A 13 -7.22 4.84 -10.14
N PHE A 14 -8.35 5.17 -9.51
CA PHE A 14 -8.38 5.36 -8.06
C PHE A 14 -7.95 4.09 -7.32
N LEU A 15 -8.49 2.92 -7.71
CA LEU A 15 -8.14 1.65 -7.08
C LEU A 15 -6.68 1.28 -7.32
N ALA A 16 -6.13 1.58 -8.50
CA ALA A 16 -4.72 1.33 -8.80
C ALA A 16 -3.81 2.17 -7.90
N HIS A 17 -4.14 3.44 -7.67
CA HIS A 17 -3.39 4.30 -6.74
C HIS A 17 -3.49 3.79 -5.31
N ALA A 18 -4.68 3.43 -4.86
CA ALA A 18 -4.89 2.91 -3.52
C ALA A 18 -4.08 1.63 -3.30
N LEU A 19 -4.10 0.72 -4.28
CA LEU A 19 -3.34 -0.52 -4.20
C LEU A 19 -1.83 -0.27 -4.15
N ALA A 20 -1.32 0.65 -4.98
CA ALA A 20 0.10 0.99 -5.00
C ALA A 20 0.55 1.55 -3.64
N ILE A 21 -0.25 2.42 -3.03
CA ILE A 21 0.04 2.98 -1.71
C ILE A 21 0.09 1.89 -0.65
N GLU A 22 -0.89 0.98 -0.64
CA GLU A 22 -0.93 -0.11 0.33
C GLU A 22 0.25 -1.07 0.16
N GLU A 23 0.60 -1.41 -1.08
CA GLU A 23 1.73 -2.30 -1.35
C GLU A 23 3.06 -1.67 -0.92
N GLU A 24 3.25 -0.38 -1.16
CA GLU A 24 4.45 0.30 -0.69
C GLU A 24 4.49 0.36 0.84
N ALA A 25 3.36 0.59 1.49
CA ALA A 25 3.30 0.60 2.95
C ALA A 25 3.72 -0.76 3.54
N VAL A 26 3.30 -1.87 2.93
CA VAL A 26 3.71 -3.20 3.36
C VAL A 26 5.23 -3.35 3.31
N LEU A 27 5.84 -2.97 2.20
CA LEU A 27 7.30 -3.07 2.03
C LEU A 27 8.03 -2.20 3.04
N ARG A 28 7.56 -0.99 3.28
CA ARG A 28 8.16 -0.05 4.22
C ARG A 28 8.07 -0.58 5.66
N TYR A 29 6.92 -1.10 6.06
CA TYR A 29 6.75 -1.65 7.41
C TYR A 29 7.60 -2.89 7.62
N ARG A 30 7.74 -3.76 6.60
CA ARG A 30 8.61 -4.92 6.69
C ARG A 30 10.07 -4.51 6.86
N ASP A 31 10.51 -3.49 6.12
CA ASP A 31 11.87 -2.98 6.23
C ASP A 31 12.12 -2.37 7.61
N LEU A 32 11.19 -1.57 8.12
CA LEU A 32 11.29 -1.00 9.46
C LEU A 32 11.30 -2.09 10.53
N SER A 33 10.52 -3.14 10.38
CA SER A 33 10.53 -4.27 11.31
C SER A 33 11.92 -4.93 11.34
N ALA A 34 12.51 -5.16 10.16
CA ALA A 34 13.85 -5.76 10.07
C ALA A 34 14.92 -4.87 10.72
N GLN A 35 14.82 -3.54 10.51
CA GLN A 35 15.75 -2.60 11.12
C GLN A 35 15.62 -2.60 12.65
N MET A 36 14.41 -2.62 13.17
CA MET A 36 14.18 -2.66 14.62
C MET A 36 14.67 -3.96 15.23
N ALA A 37 14.46 -5.08 14.55
CA ALA A 37 14.98 -6.37 15.00
C ALA A 37 16.51 -6.39 15.02
N ALA A 38 17.14 -5.80 14.00
CA ALA A 38 18.61 -5.71 13.94
C ALA A 38 19.18 -4.88 15.09
N HIS A 39 18.41 -3.91 15.60
CA HIS A 39 18.78 -3.10 16.76
C HIS A 39 18.27 -3.71 18.08
N ASN A 40 17.82 -4.94 18.03
CA ASN A 40 17.30 -5.66 19.20
C ASN A 40 16.07 -5.00 19.86
N ASN A 41 15.35 -4.21 19.09
CA ASN A 41 14.09 -3.60 19.54
C ASN A 41 12.93 -4.48 19.06
N LEU A 42 12.75 -5.61 19.75
CA LEU A 42 11.82 -6.65 19.28
C LEU A 42 10.36 -6.25 19.41
N ALA A 43 10.00 -5.45 20.41
CA ALA A 43 8.64 -4.99 20.59
C ALA A 43 8.20 -4.08 19.43
N THR A 44 9.05 -3.15 19.02
CA THR A 44 8.77 -2.27 17.90
C THR A 44 8.79 -3.02 16.59
N ALA A 45 9.71 -4.00 16.43
CA ALA A 45 9.72 -4.87 15.26
C ALA A 45 8.39 -5.61 15.11
N ALA A 46 7.85 -6.16 16.19
CA ALA A 46 6.57 -6.85 16.18
C ALA A 46 5.42 -5.91 15.81
N LEU A 47 5.45 -4.67 16.27
CA LEU A 47 4.45 -3.67 15.90
C LEU A 47 4.45 -3.42 14.39
N PHE A 48 5.62 -3.23 13.78
CA PHE A 48 5.71 -3.02 12.34
C PHE A 48 5.26 -4.24 11.56
N GLN A 49 5.48 -5.45 12.05
CA GLN A 49 4.95 -6.66 11.42
C GLN A 49 3.43 -6.69 11.43
N LYS A 50 2.80 -6.26 12.53
CA LYS A 50 1.34 -6.16 12.60
C LYS A 50 0.80 -5.12 11.64
N LEU A 51 1.48 -3.98 11.50
CA LEU A 51 1.10 -2.96 10.55
C LEU A 51 1.23 -3.46 9.11
N ALA A 52 2.30 -4.19 8.80
CA ALA A 52 2.47 -4.80 7.48
C ALA A 52 1.34 -5.78 7.17
N ALA A 53 0.94 -6.59 8.14
CA ALA A 53 -0.16 -7.55 7.98
C ALA A 53 -1.49 -6.83 7.73
N ALA A 54 -1.75 -5.74 8.45
CA ALA A 54 -2.96 -4.95 8.26
C ALA A 54 -3.01 -4.34 6.85
N GLU A 55 -1.89 -3.79 6.37
CA GLU A 55 -1.83 -3.23 5.02
C GLU A 55 -1.96 -4.30 3.94
N THR A 56 -1.43 -5.51 4.19
CA THR A 56 -1.61 -6.65 3.29
C THR A 56 -3.08 -7.01 3.16
N ALA A 57 -3.82 -7.01 4.27
CA ALA A 57 -5.26 -7.27 4.26
C ALA A 57 -6.02 -6.20 3.49
N HIS A 58 -5.66 -4.92 3.66
CA HIS A 58 -6.25 -3.82 2.90
C HIS A 58 -6.00 -3.97 1.40
N ALA A 59 -4.78 -4.34 1.01
CA ALA A 59 -4.46 -4.57 -0.40
C ALA A 59 -5.32 -5.70 -0.97
N ALA A 60 -5.52 -6.79 -0.21
CA ALA A 60 -6.37 -7.88 -0.64
C ALA A 60 -7.82 -7.43 -0.85
N GLU A 61 -8.35 -6.56 0.01
CA GLU A 61 -9.69 -6.00 -0.16
C GLU A 61 -9.78 -5.17 -1.45
N ILE A 62 -8.76 -4.38 -1.75
CA ILE A 62 -8.72 -3.58 -2.98
C ILE A 62 -8.72 -4.50 -4.20
N TYR A 63 -7.93 -5.59 -4.18
CA TYR A 63 -7.93 -6.57 -5.25
C TYR A 63 -9.31 -7.18 -5.47
N GLN A 64 -10.03 -7.51 -4.40
CA GLN A 64 -11.37 -8.07 -4.51
C GLN A 64 -12.34 -7.08 -5.14
N ARG A 65 -12.26 -5.81 -4.76
CA ARG A 65 -13.12 -4.77 -5.33
C ARG A 65 -12.77 -4.49 -6.79
N ALA A 66 -11.51 -4.68 -7.18
CA ALA A 66 -11.03 -4.43 -8.54
C ALA A 66 -11.16 -5.67 -9.43
N LYS A 67 -11.67 -6.77 -8.92
CA LYS A 67 -11.77 -8.02 -9.67
C LYS A 67 -12.59 -7.81 -10.95
N GLY A 68 -11.99 -8.18 -12.07
CA GLY A 68 -12.60 -7.98 -13.37
C GLY A 68 -12.32 -6.63 -14.01
N MET A 69 -11.71 -5.70 -13.29
CA MET A 69 -11.28 -4.42 -13.84
C MET A 69 -9.85 -4.51 -14.35
N MET A 70 -9.55 -3.74 -15.41
CA MET A 70 -8.18 -3.59 -15.87
C MET A 70 -7.60 -2.35 -15.20
N LEU A 71 -6.68 -2.55 -14.25
CA LEU A 71 -6.08 -1.45 -13.52
C LEU A 71 -4.86 -0.89 -14.25
N PRO A 72 -4.71 0.44 -14.33
CA PRO A 72 -3.51 1.04 -14.90
C PRO A 72 -2.28 0.77 -14.03
N SER A 73 -1.12 0.75 -14.64
CA SER A 73 0.14 0.65 -13.92
C SER A 73 0.50 2.01 -13.33
N ILE A 74 0.85 2.02 -12.04
CA ILE A 74 1.18 3.25 -11.33
C ILE A 74 2.68 3.24 -11.01
N ALA A 75 3.39 4.26 -11.51
CA ALA A 75 4.81 4.42 -11.21
C ALA A 75 5.00 4.88 -9.76
N PRO A 76 6.08 4.48 -9.08
CA PRO A 76 6.28 4.82 -7.66
C PRO A 76 6.23 6.32 -7.36
N TRP A 77 6.62 7.16 -8.30
CA TRP A 77 6.62 8.62 -8.08
C TRP A 77 5.25 9.26 -8.24
N ASP A 78 4.25 8.54 -8.74
CA ASP A 78 2.92 9.11 -9.01
C ASP A 78 2.04 9.24 -7.77
N TYR A 79 2.38 8.54 -6.69
CA TYR A 79 1.59 8.55 -5.47
C TYR A 79 2.35 9.05 -4.24
N ARG A 80 3.43 9.75 -4.47
CA ARG A 80 4.23 10.38 -3.42
C ARG A 80 3.94 11.86 -3.28
#